data_e04f3dbd2b897256b5da1b9a8b61ed85
#
_entry.id   e04f3dbd2b897256b5da1b9a8b61ed85
#
_cell.length_a   1.000
_cell.length_b   1.000
_cell.length_c   1.000
_cell.angle_alpha   90.00
_cell.angle_beta   90.00
_cell.angle_gamma   90.00
#
_symmetry.space_group_name_H-M   'P 1'
#
loop_
_entity.id
_entity.type
_entity.pdbx_description
1 polymer ?
#
loop_
_entity_poly.entity_id
_entity_poly.type
_entity_poly.pdbx_seq_one_letter_code
_entity_poly.pdbx_strand_id
1 'polypeptide(L)'
;MKINKPFSLFVPVDAVEMINSKVKRNREIYFYIIHYLMIVPTLNKRYQNGYVPINCKEIQRIICNNPKTYINLLEKYELIQSDKLYFKGKKSLYYRINPAMLTNANIVEVKPGCSLYRSLWTHKKNERTNDSKLEPYLKEMLKAFMQLSFNYDAAFKWISSVSDNNKRNSYNIAMLQLMDQRERYFKRNTTNNRLDTNLTNLKKDLRQFIKGDFVSIDLVNSQPFFLFLLIDVFGQNDLLTLNYNTIQPDKHTHIPLCSEIKLKSIVKTFGLQQIKDCAKNRKINEMAFFTNLSKYKNWTCSGLFYDNFIKHFANKYDRDEIKKIMFAVLFSQNEMHSHFRRYVPYEKEKKLFAEVFPVISDMITKLKRKDHSSMAIYLQRLEAEIFIDNIAKRLCENGIVPLTIHDSVIVETKYQSKALQIMQGVFMQAFGIVPQFKAEMLHKRNETAKVKDILTVNVGKC
;
A
#
# COMPACT_ATOMS: atom_id res chain seq x y z
N MET A 1 6.27 5.63 29.68
CA MET A 1 6.77 6.51 28.60
C MET A 1 6.96 7.91 29.18
N LYS A 2 8.18 8.48 29.16
CA LYS A 2 8.45 9.80 29.74
C LYS A 2 7.67 10.88 28.98
N ILE A 3 6.78 11.58 29.69
CA ILE A 3 5.84 12.62 29.20
C ILE A 3 6.58 13.90 28.73
N ASN A 4 7.91 13.92 28.72
CA ASN A 4 8.71 15.14 28.59
C ASN A 4 9.37 15.38 27.21
N LYS A 5 9.10 14.51 26.21
CA LYS A 5 9.67 14.73 24.87
C LYS A 5 8.75 15.63 24.05
N PRO A 6 9.24 16.73 23.45
CA PRO A 6 8.41 17.61 22.61
C PRO A 6 7.89 16.89 21.36
N PHE A 7 6.78 17.38 20.78
CA PHE A 7 6.35 16.99 19.45
C PHE A 7 7.06 17.83 18.40
N SER A 8 7.51 17.21 17.31
CA SER A 8 8.15 17.90 16.19
C SER A 8 7.14 18.22 15.12
N LEU A 9 7.04 19.48 14.74
CA LEU A 9 6.24 19.98 13.63
C LEU A 9 7.16 20.40 12.49
N PHE A 10 6.78 20.09 11.27
CA PHE A 10 7.50 20.46 10.07
C PHE A 10 6.85 21.70 9.45
N VAL A 11 7.56 22.84 9.45
CA VAL A 11 7.02 24.17 9.09
C VAL A 11 8.03 24.90 8.20
N PRO A 12 7.61 25.55 7.09
CA PRO A 12 8.51 26.36 6.27
C PRO A 12 9.18 27.46 7.08
N VAL A 13 10.45 27.74 6.80
CA VAL A 13 11.27 28.75 7.52
C VAL A 13 10.59 30.12 7.53
N ASP A 14 10.17 30.60 6.35
CA ASP A 14 9.54 31.89 6.20
C ASP A 14 8.23 31.99 7.00
N ALA A 15 7.48 30.91 7.09
CA ALA A 15 6.27 30.86 7.90
C ALA A 15 6.60 30.90 9.41
N VAL A 16 7.70 30.27 9.84
CA VAL A 16 8.17 30.35 11.23
C VAL A 16 8.54 31.77 11.59
N GLU A 17 9.31 32.46 10.74
CA GLU A 17 9.73 33.83 10.95
C GLU A 17 8.55 34.81 11.00
N MET A 18 7.63 34.67 10.04
CA MET A 18 6.43 35.50 9.99
C MET A 18 5.54 35.33 11.21
N ILE A 19 5.27 34.07 11.62
CA ILE A 19 4.46 33.81 12.81
C ILE A 19 5.15 34.35 14.06
N ASN A 20 6.47 34.17 14.18
CA ASN A 20 7.21 34.67 15.33
C ASN A 20 7.19 36.19 15.42
N SER A 21 7.19 36.92 14.29
CA SER A 21 7.15 38.38 14.25
C SER A 21 5.74 38.93 14.48
N LYS A 22 4.69 38.31 13.94
CA LYS A 22 3.33 38.85 13.91
C LYS A 22 2.40 38.31 15.00
N VAL A 23 2.68 37.12 15.55
CA VAL A 23 1.81 36.43 16.51
C VAL A 23 2.46 36.43 17.90
N LYS A 24 1.72 36.93 18.91
CA LYS A 24 2.23 37.01 20.29
C LYS A 24 1.92 35.78 21.16
N ARG A 25 0.79 35.08 20.90
CA ARG A 25 0.30 33.96 21.73
C ARG A 25 -0.12 32.77 20.89
N ASN A 26 -0.05 31.59 21.45
CA ASN A 26 -0.50 30.34 20.82
C ASN A 26 0.14 30.07 19.43
N ARG A 27 1.41 30.42 19.26
CA ARG A 27 2.15 30.24 18.01
C ARG A 27 2.16 28.79 17.54
N GLU A 28 2.21 27.87 18.49
CA GLU A 28 2.21 26.43 18.25
C GLU A 28 0.98 25.93 17.50
N ILE A 29 -0.18 26.61 17.65
CA ILE A 29 -1.41 26.27 16.93
C ILE A 29 -1.29 26.61 15.44
N TYR A 30 -0.73 27.76 15.11
CA TYR A 30 -0.47 28.18 13.73
C TYR A 30 0.54 27.23 13.07
N PHE A 31 1.61 26.89 13.76
CA PHE A 31 2.59 25.92 13.28
C PHE A 31 1.96 24.55 13.03
N TYR A 32 1.04 24.12 13.90
CA TYR A 32 0.33 22.85 13.72
C TYR A 32 -0.59 22.84 12.48
N ILE A 33 -1.31 23.94 12.21
CA ILE A 33 -2.15 24.04 11.00
C ILE A 33 -1.28 23.98 9.75
N ILE A 34 -0.16 24.70 9.72
CA ILE A 34 0.78 24.66 8.59
C ILE A 34 1.37 23.26 8.43
N HIS A 35 1.82 22.63 9.53
CA HIS A 35 2.30 21.27 9.54
C HIS A 35 1.27 20.28 8.97
N TYR A 36 0.00 20.39 9.35
CA TYR A 36 -1.10 19.59 8.81
C TYR A 36 -1.23 19.75 7.29
N LEU A 37 -1.19 20.99 6.79
CA LEU A 37 -1.23 21.28 5.36
C LEU A 37 0.01 20.81 4.59
N MET A 38 1.16 20.66 5.26
CA MET A 38 2.37 20.07 4.68
C MET A 38 2.28 18.56 4.59
N ILE A 39 1.79 17.89 5.65
CA ILE A 39 1.81 16.44 5.76
C ILE A 39 0.73 15.77 4.92
N VAL A 40 -0.50 16.24 4.97
CA VAL A 40 -1.64 15.56 4.34
C VAL A 40 -1.45 15.34 2.83
N PRO A 41 -0.94 16.29 2.03
CA PRO A 41 -0.66 16.06 0.62
C PRO A 41 0.42 15.01 0.37
N THR A 42 1.36 14.83 1.29
CA THR A 42 2.44 13.84 1.15
C THR A 42 1.95 12.41 1.44
N LEU A 43 0.99 12.27 2.33
CA LEU A 43 0.42 10.99 2.75
C LEU A 43 -0.74 10.54 1.86
N ASN A 44 -1.46 11.48 1.24
CA ASN A 44 -2.66 11.18 0.47
C ASN A 44 -2.58 11.74 -0.94
N LYS A 45 -2.43 10.84 -1.91
CA LYS A 45 -2.34 11.18 -3.34
C LYS A 45 -3.52 12.02 -3.88
N ARG A 46 -4.68 11.95 -3.23
CA ARG A 46 -5.85 12.76 -3.59
C ARG A 46 -5.60 14.26 -3.49
N TYR A 47 -4.64 14.67 -2.65
CA TYR A 47 -4.33 16.06 -2.36
C TYR A 47 -2.97 16.51 -2.92
N GLN A 48 -2.46 15.84 -3.96
CA GLN A 48 -1.15 16.16 -4.57
C GLN A 48 -1.02 17.59 -5.10
N ASN A 49 -2.14 18.23 -5.42
CA ASN A 49 -2.18 19.68 -5.78
C ASN A 49 -2.00 20.61 -4.58
N GLY A 50 -1.80 20.05 -3.38
CA GLY A 50 -1.61 20.77 -2.12
C GLY A 50 -2.89 21.24 -1.44
N TYR A 51 -4.04 21.25 -2.10
CA TYR A 51 -5.29 21.67 -1.50
C TYR A 51 -5.91 20.55 -0.63
N VAL A 52 -6.03 20.82 0.67
CA VAL A 52 -6.50 19.89 1.71
C VAL A 52 -7.78 20.42 2.34
N PRO A 53 -8.80 19.59 2.53
CA PRO A 53 -9.97 19.99 3.33
C PRO A 53 -9.55 20.13 4.79
N ILE A 54 -9.74 21.30 5.35
CA ILE A 54 -9.65 21.46 6.79
C ILE A 54 -10.99 21.11 7.38
N ASN A 55 -11.13 19.86 7.86
CA ASN A 55 -12.30 19.47 8.62
C ASN A 55 -12.25 20.15 10.00
N CYS A 56 -13.05 21.19 10.16
CA CYS A 56 -13.07 21.95 11.40
C CYS A 56 -13.32 21.07 12.65
N LYS A 57 -14.11 20.00 12.53
CA LYS A 57 -14.38 19.08 13.66
C LYS A 57 -13.14 18.25 14.05
N GLU A 58 -12.35 17.85 13.08
CA GLU A 58 -11.12 17.08 13.32
C GLU A 58 -10.04 17.96 13.94
N ILE A 59 -9.85 19.15 13.39
CA ILE A 59 -8.93 20.15 13.94
C ILE A 59 -9.41 20.70 15.29
N GLN A 60 -10.73 20.87 15.49
CA GLN A 60 -11.27 21.25 16.80
C GLN A 60 -10.94 20.27 17.91
N ARG A 61 -10.86 18.97 17.62
CA ARG A 61 -10.47 17.96 18.63
C ARG A 61 -9.03 18.14 19.13
N ILE A 62 -8.17 18.72 18.29
CA ILE A 62 -6.74 18.90 18.58
C ILE A 62 -6.45 20.31 19.08
N ILE A 63 -6.99 21.32 18.41
CA ILE A 63 -6.64 22.73 18.67
C ILE A 63 -7.50 23.33 19.80
N CYS A 64 -8.69 22.80 20.09
CA CYS A 64 -9.72 23.41 20.97
C CYS A 64 -10.17 24.81 20.50
N ASN A 65 -11.46 25.11 20.58
CA ASN A 65 -12.07 26.39 20.24
C ASN A 65 -11.88 26.85 18.77
N ASN A 66 -12.49 27.77 18.30
CA ASN A 66 -12.71 28.30 16.97
C ASN A 66 -11.49 28.24 15.99
N PRO A 67 -11.21 27.14 15.28
CA PRO A 67 -10.06 27.04 14.36
C PRO A 67 -10.16 28.06 13.22
N LYS A 68 -11.34 28.57 12.92
CA LYS A 68 -11.58 29.58 11.88
C LYS A 68 -10.80 30.87 12.13
N THR A 69 -10.65 31.28 13.39
CA THR A 69 -9.87 32.48 13.74
C THR A 69 -8.40 32.33 13.35
N TYR A 70 -7.80 31.16 13.59
CA TYR A 70 -6.40 30.87 13.23
C TYR A 70 -6.24 30.78 11.72
N ILE A 71 -7.17 30.15 11.03
CA ILE A 71 -7.16 30.01 9.57
C ILE A 71 -7.26 31.39 8.89
N ASN A 72 -8.22 32.21 9.32
CA ASN A 72 -8.40 33.56 8.78
C ASN A 72 -7.14 34.43 8.96
N LEU A 73 -6.42 34.28 10.07
CA LEU A 73 -5.19 35.02 10.31
C LEU A 73 -4.05 34.51 9.42
N LEU A 74 -3.95 33.20 9.20
CA LEU A 74 -2.99 32.62 8.25
C LEU A 74 -3.25 33.06 6.81
N GLU A 75 -4.53 33.17 6.39
CA GLU A 75 -4.89 33.74 5.08
C GLU A 75 -4.56 35.23 5.00
N LYS A 76 -4.85 36.01 6.06
CA LYS A 76 -4.51 37.47 6.14
C LYS A 76 -3.01 37.69 6.00
N TYR A 77 -2.18 36.83 6.51
CA TYR A 77 -0.72 36.89 6.38
C TYR A 77 -0.21 36.17 5.12
N GLU A 78 -1.09 35.81 4.21
CA GLU A 78 -0.77 35.13 2.95
C GLU A 78 0.07 33.84 3.11
N LEU A 79 0.05 33.23 4.30
CA LEU A 79 0.75 31.97 4.57
C LEU A 79 0.02 30.76 3.96
N ILE A 80 -1.30 30.86 3.86
CA ILE A 80 -2.16 29.83 3.24
C ILE A 80 -3.14 30.47 2.25
N GLN A 81 -3.63 29.66 1.32
CA GLN A 81 -4.60 30.07 0.31
C GLN A 81 -5.78 29.09 0.31
N SER A 82 -7.03 29.59 0.24
CA SER A 82 -8.20 28.75 0.02
C SER A 82 -8.51 28.56 -1.47
N ASP A 83 -9.19 27.48 -1.80
CA ASP A 83 -9.68 27.23 -3.16
C ASP A 83 -10.94 28.07 -3.49
N LYS A 84 -11.47 28.82 -2.51
CA LYS A 84 -12.69 29.63 -2.59
C LYS A 84 -13.94 28.87 -3.06
N LEU A 85 -13.91 27.55 -3.13
CA LEU A 85 -14.99 26.69 -3.60
C LEU A 85 -15.73 26.06 -2.43
N TYR A 86 -16.76 26.72 -1.96
CA TYR A 86 -17.64 26.23 -0.90
C TYR A 86 -19.04 25.89 -1.44
N PHE A 87 -19.53 24.69 -1.16
CA PHE A 87 -20.90 24.28 -1.46
C PHE A 87 -21.53 23.72 -0.20
N LYS A 88 -22.55 24.42 0.34
CA LYS A 88 -23.22 24.02 1.58
C LYS A 88 -23.71 22.57 1.51
N GLY A 89 -23.31 21.75 2.47
CA GLY A 89 -23.66 20.33 2.54
C GLY A 89 -22.94 19.41 1.55
N LYS A 90 -22.13 19.94 0.60
CA LYS A 90 -21.46 19.13 -0.43
C LYS A 90 -19.94 19.26 -0.41
N LYS A 91 -19.37 20.46 -0.17
CA LYS A 91 -17.93 20.69 -0.21
C LYS A 91 -17.52 21.78 0.81
N SER A 92 -16.56 21.46 1.67
CA SER A 92 -15.86 22.43 2.52
C SER A 92 -14.82 23.20 1.73
N LEU A 93 -14.35 24.33 2.25
CA LEU A 93 -13.18 25.03 1.74
C LEU A 93 -11.95 24.14 1.88
N TYR A 94 -11.11 24.12 0.85
CA TYR A 94 -9.81 23.47 0.86
C TYR A 94 -8.73 24.55 0.95
N TYR A 95 -7.66 24.24 1.67
CA TYR A 95 -6.55 25.15 1.91
C TYR A 95 -5.24 24.51 1.51
N ARG A 96 -4.31 25.33 1.03
CA ARG A 96 -2.93 24.95 0.78
C ARG A 96 -1.99 26.00 1.36
N ILE A 97 -0.74 25.61 1.56
CA ILE A 97 0.31 26.57 1.84
C ILE A 97 0.53 27.42 0.59
N ASN A 98 0.74 28.72 0.79
CA ASN A 98 1.11 29.60 -0.31
C ASN A 98 2.39 29.06 -0.98
N PRO A 99 2.38 28.80 -2.30
CA PRO A 99 3.56 28.27 -2.99
C PRO A 99 4.82 29.10 -2.81
N ALA A 100 4.70 30.42 -2.63
CA ALA A 100 5.82 31.30 -2.35
C ALA A 100 6.50 31.02 -1.00
N MET A 101 5.77 30.38 -0.06
CA MET A 101 6.27 30.01 1.27
C MET A 101 6.79 28.57 1.34
N LEU A 102 6.78 27.83 0.24
CA LEU A 102 7.30 26.45 0.17
C LEU A 102 8.83 26.45 0.01
N THR A 103 9.50 27.11 0.93
CA THR A 103 10.95 27.14 1.05
C THR A 103 11.46 25.96 1.88
N ASN A 104 12.72 26.04 2.33
CA ASN A 104 13.24 25.04 3.27
C ASN A 104 12.38 25.00 4.53
N ALA A 105 12.07 23.83 5.02
CA ALA A 105 11.27 23.68 6.21
C ALA A 105 12.14 23.39 7.44
N ASN A 106 11.74 23.96 8.57
CA ASN A 106 12.34 23.75 9.88
C ASN A 106 11.49 22.81 10.74
N ILE A 107 12.13 22.20 11.70
CA ILE A 107 11.48 21.47 12.78
C ILE A 107 11.18 22.46 13.90
N VAL A 108 9.88 22.62 14.20
CA VAL A 108 9.40 23.40 15.34
C VAL A 108 8.95 22.45 16.44
N GLU A 109 9.41 22.66 17.65
CA GLU A 109 9.05 21.82 18.80
C GLU A 109 7.85 22.36 19.56
N VAL A 110 6.84 21.51 19.76
CA VAL A 110 5.74 21.74 20.70
C VAL A 110 6.13 21.16 22.04
N LYS A 111 6.54 22.04 22.98
CA LYS A 111 7.05 21.64 24.29
C LYS A 111 5.93 21.18 25.22
N PRO A 112 6.23 20.28 26.20
CA PRO A 112 5.31 19.95 27.27
C PRO A 112 4.82 21.19 28.01
N GLY A 113 3.56 21.18 28.45
CA GLY A 113 2.96 22.28 29.23
C GLY A 113 1.95 23.12 28.48
N CYS A 114 2.04 23.26 27.15
CA CYS A 114 1.02 23.99 26.37
C CYS A 114 -0.24 23.15 26.11
N SER A 115 -1.35 23.82 25.76
CA SER A 115 -2.63 23.18 25.50
C SER A 115 -2.57 22.23 24.29
N LEU A 116 -1.89 22.64 23.24
CA LEU A 116 -1.70 21.84 22.03
C LEU A 116 -0.94 20.53 22.33
N TYR A 117 0.11 20.59 23.20
CA TYR A 117 0.85 19.39 23.60
C TYR A 117 -0.07 18.35 24.25
N ARG A 118 -0.93 18.81 25.19
CA ARG A 118 -1.88 17.93 25.87
C ARG A 118 -2.90 17.31 24.93
N SER A 119 -3.42 18.12 24.01
CA SER A 119 -4.37 17.65 22.99
C SER A 119 -3.74 16.63 22.03
N LEU A 120 -2.55 16.90 21.54
CA LEU A 120 -1.80 15.98 20.66
C LEU A 120 -1.49 14.67 21.39
N TRP A 121 -1.07 14.74 22.65
CA TRP A 121 -0.81 13.57 23.46
C TRP A 121 -2.05 12.68 23.63
N THR A 122 -3.19 13.29 23.93
CA THR A 122 -4.47 12.58 24.12
C THR A 122 -4.93 11.96 22.80
N HIS A 123 -4.83 12.69 21.70
CA HIS A 123 -5.22 12.22 20.36
C HIS A 123 -4.36 11.02 19.94
N LYS A 124 -3.05 11.15 20.02
CA LYS A 124 -2.11 10.06 19.68
C LYS A 124 -2.28 8.82 20.58
N LYS A 125 -2.61 9.01 21.86
CA LYS A 125 -2.93 7.89 22.76
C LYS A 125 -4.18 7.14 22.31
N ASN A 126 -5.20 7.85 21.84
CA ASN A 126 -6.46 7.25 21.39
C ASN A 126 -6.34 6.57 20.01
N GLU A 127 -5.42 7.04 19.15
CA GLU A 127 -5.16 6.44 17.84
C GLU A 127 -4.31 5.17 17.92
N ARG A 128 -3.59 4.97 19.02
CA ARG A 128 -2.79 3.76 19.19
C ARG A 128 -3.69 2.54 19.22
N THR A 129 -3.33 1.57 18.43
CA THR A 129 -3.96 0.25 18.41
C THR A 129 -4.01 -0.30 19.83
N ASN A 130 -5.12 -0.90 20.18
CA ASN A 130 -5.22 -1.63 21.44
C ASN A 130 -4.36 -2.91 21.29
N ASP A 131 -3.07 -2.78 21.68
CA ASP A 131 -2.05 -3.82 21.51
C ASP A 131 -2.46 -5.16 22.16
N SER A 132 -3.37 -5.10 23.14
CA SER A 132 -3.89 -6.29 23.83
C SER A 132 -4.70 -7.22 22.90
N LYS A 133 -5.31 -6.67 21.84
CA LYS A 133 -6.14 -7.43 20.88
C LYS A 133 -5.36 -7.99 19.69
N LEU A 134 -4.06 -7.71 19.58
CA LEU A 134 -3.24 -8.24 18.51
C LEU A 134 -2.90 -9.72 18.77
N GLU A 135 -2.90 -10.51 17.69
CA GLU A 135 -2.36 -11.87 17.69
C GLU A 135 -0.89 -11.88 18.14
N PRO A 136 -0.39 -12.97 18.75
CA PRO A 136 0.97 -13.03 19.28
C PRO A 136 2.05 -12.62 18.28
N TYR A 137 2.01 -13.17 17.05
CA TYR A 137 2.98 -12.84 16.01
C TYR A 137 2.93 -11.35 15.59
N LEU A 138 1.75 -10.72 15.59
CA LEU A 138 1.62 -9.29 15.29
C LEU A 138 2.20 -8.43 16.42
N LYS A 139 2.16 -8.89 17.69
CA LYS A 139 2.83 -8.20 18.80
C LYS A 139 4.35 -8.24 18.66
N GLU A 140 4.90 -9.36 18.21
CA GLU A 140 6.34 -9.49 17.92
C GLU A 140 6.75 -8.58 16.76
N MET A 141 5.98 -8.56 15.67
CA MET A 141 6.20 -7.64 14.54
C MET A 141 6.10 -6.17 14.96
N LEU A 142 5.11 -5.81 15.78
CA LEU A 142 5.00 -4.47 16.35
C LEU A 142 6.24 -4.10 17.14
N LYS A 143 6.71 -4.98 18.05
CA LYS A 143 7.91 -4.77 18.83
C LYS A 143 9.14 -4.56 17.96
N ALA A 144 9.34 -5.40 16.96
CA ALA A 144 10.43 -5.28 15.99
C ALA A 144 10.36 -3.96 15.21
N PHE A 145 9.18 -3.57 14.71
CA PHE A 145 8.97 -2.30 14.03
C PHE A 145 9.25 -1.09 14.94
N MET A 146 8.83 -1.12 16.21
CA MET A 146 9.09 -0.03 17.16
C MET A 146 10.58 0.08 17.50
N GLN A 147 11.34 -1.01 17.46
CA GLN A 147 12.78 -1.04 17.67
C GLN A 147 13.61 -0.73 16.43
N LEU A 148 12.97 -0.71 15.24
CA LEU A 148 13.67 -0.44 13.99
C LEU A 148 14.37 0.90 14.03
N SER A 149 15.65 0.92 13.69
CA SER A 149 16.49 2.12 13.71
C SER A 149 16.90 2.52 12.29
N PHE A 150 17.21 3.80 12.12
CA PHE A 150 17.60 4.40 10.85
C PHE A 150 18.86 5.23 11.00
N ASN A 151 19.63 5.34 9.95
CA ASN A 151 20.71 6.33 9.86
C ASN A 151 20.14 7.69 9.44
N TYR A 152 19.60 8.41 10.42
CA TYR A 152 18.89 9.69 10.19
C TYR A 152 19.82 10.75 9.61
N ASP A 153 21.08 10.84 10.07
CA ASP A 153 22.02 11.84 9.59
C ASP A 153 22.33 11.64 8.10
N ALA A 154 22.62 10.39 7.72
CA ALA A 154 22.84 10.04 6.32
C ALA A 154 21.58 10.26 5.48
N ALA A 155 20.38 9.94 6.03
CA ALA A 155 19.12 10.15 5.34
C ALA A 155 18.87 11.63 5.08
N PHE A 156 18.97 12.51 6.08
CA PHE A 156 18.75 13.93 5.92
C PHE A 156 19.79 14.59 5.01
N LYS A 157 21.06 14.17 5.11
CA LYS A 157 22.10 14.61 4.18
C LYS A 157 21.77 14.24 2.74
N TRP A 158 21.34 13.02 2.48
CA TRP A 158 20.93 12.58 1.16
C TRP A 158 19.66 13.31 0.68
N ILE A 159 18.66 13.48 1.55
CA ILE A 159 17.41 14.20 1.23
C ILE A 159 17.71 15.63 0.80
N SER A 160 18.68 16.31 1.43
CA SER A 160 19.05 17.69 1.07
C SER A 160 19.58 17.81 -0.37
N SER A 161 20.10 16.74 -0.96
CA SER A 161 20.54 16.71 -2.36
C SER A 161 19.41 16.46 -3.37
N VAL A 162 18.17 16.17 -2.92
CA VAL A 162 17.03 15.98 -3.81
C VAL A 162 16.57 17.32 -4.36
N SER A 163 16.61 17.49 -5.68
CA SER A 163 16.27 18.76 -6.36
C SER A 163 14.80 19.12 -6.29
N ASP A 164 13.90 18.13 -6.38
CA ASP A 164 12.46 18.35 -6.29
C ASP A 164 12.03 18.68 -4.85
N ASN A 165 11.56 19.89 -4.63
CA ASN A 165 11.15 20.40 -3.32
C ASN A 165 10.00 19.57 -2.72
N ASN A 166 9.00 19.16 -3.51
CA ASN A 166 7.87 18.39 -3.01
C ASN A 166 8.32 17.00 -2.57
N LYS A 167 9.18 16.38 -3.37
CA LYS A 167 9.78 15.07 -3.05
C LYS A 167 10.66 15.17 -1.80
N ARG A 168 11.50 16.19 -1.71
CA ARG A 168 12.37 16.47 -0.55
C ARG A 168 11.55 16.66 0.73
N ASN A 169 10.50 17.49 0.69
CA ASN A 169 9.62 17.71 1.83
C ASN A 169 8.90 16.42 2.25
N SER A 170 8.41 15.62 1.29
CA SER A 170 7.79 14.33 1.56
C SER A 170 8.74 13.37 2.28
N TYR A 171 10.01 13.35 1.86
CA TYR A 171 11.03 12.51 2.45
C TYR A 171 11.40 12.96 3.87
N ASN A 172 11.58 14.26 4.09
CA ASN A 172 11.83 14.81 5.41
C ASN A 172 10.70 14.46 6.39
N ILE A 173 9.44 14.64 5.99
CA ILE A 173 8.29 14.30 6.82
C ILE A 173 8.30 12.81 7.19
N ALA A 174 8.53 11.92 6.21
CA ALA A 174 8.55 10.48 6.46
C ALA A 174 9.65 10.08 7.46
N MET A 175 10.85 10.66 7.35
CA MET A 175 11.95 10.38 8.27
C MET A 175 11.70 10.95 9.66
N LEU A 176 11.10 12.15 9.77
CA LEU A 176 10.74 12.74 11.07
C LEU A 176 9.69 11.90 11.81
N GLN A 177 8.68 11.40 11.10
CA GLN A 177 7.68 10.50 11.68
C GLN A 177 8.31 9.19 12.19
N LEU A 178 9.29 8.64 11.48
CA LEU A 178 10.02 7.46 11.92
C LEU A 178 10.95 7.73 13.11
N MET A 179 11.51 8.94 13.21
CA MET A 179 12.39 9.33 14.29
C MET A 179 11.65 9.47 15.61
N ASP A 180 10.41 9.95 15.60
CA ASP A 180 9.57 10.00 16.78
C ASP A 180 8.74 8.73 16.94
N GLN A 181 9.08 7.89 17.94
CA GLN A 181 8.33 6.65 18.21
C GLN A 181 6.84 6.88 18.46
N ARG A 182 6.42 8.10 18.87
CA ARG A 182 5.00 8.46 19.09
C ARG A 182 4.24 8.63 17.76
N GLU A 183 4.95 8.91 16.69
CA GLU A 183 4.42 9.04 15.34
C GLU A 183 4.44 7.71 14.58
N ARG A 184 5.09 6.67 15.13
CA ARG A 184 5.05 5.33 14.55
C ARG A 184 3.70 4.69 14.82
N TYR A 185 3.07 4.21 13.75
CA TYR A 185 1.82 3.47 13.83
C TYR A 185 1.97 2.07 13.25
N PHE A 186 1.16 1.16 13.77
CA PHE A 186 1.08 -0.24 13.36
C PHE A 186 -0.40 -0.62 13.45
N LYS A 187 -1.08 -0.68 12.33
CA LYS A 187 -2.52 -0.82 12.29
C LYS A 187 -2.96 -1.83 11.24
N ARG A 188 -3.84 -2.72 11.63
CA ARG A 188 -4.54 -3.59 10.69
C ARG A 188 -5.68 -2.80 10.04
N ASN A 189 -5.66 -2.69 8.70
CA ASN A 189 -6.67 -1.97 7.94
C ASN A 189 -7.97 -2.79 7.88
N THR A 190 -9.10 -2.18 8.22
CA THR A 190 -10.41 -2.87 8.26
C THR A 190 -11.00 -3.09 6.88
N THR A 191 -10.61 -2.31 5.86
CA THR A 191 -11.12 -2.43 4.50
C THR A 191 -10.46 -3.57 3.73
N ASN A 192 -9.13 -3.62 3.76
CA ASN A 192 -8.35 -4.55 2.93
C ASN A 192 -7.47 -5.53 3.73
N ASN A 193 -7.56 -5.51 5.05
CA ASN A 193 -6.80 -6.33 5.98
C ASN A 193 -5.26 -6.20 5.88
N ARG A 194 -4.73 -5.23 5.12
CA ARG A 194 -3.30 -4.97 5.09
C ARG A 194 -2.78 -4.43 6.41
N LEU A 195 -1.51 -4.60 6.65
CA LEU A 195 -0.81 -3.98 7.76
C LEU A 195 -0.29 -2.61 7.32
N ASP A 196 -0.87 -1.55 7.90
CA ASP A 196 -0.45 -0.18 7.65
C ASP A 196 0.53 0.26 8.73
N THR A 197 1.73 0.66 8.31
CA THR A 197 2.80 1.19 9.17
C THR A 197 3.48 2.36 8.48
N ASN A 198 4.31 3.12 9.21
CA ASN A 198 5.16 4.13 8.56
C ASN A 198 6.09 3.50 7.51
N LEU A 199 6.49 2.22 7.69
CA LEU A 199 7.36 1.52 6.75
C LEU A 199 6.63 1.19 5.42
N THR A 200 5.34 0.82 5.48
CA THR A 200 4.54 0.54 4.27
C THR A 200 4.37 1.78 3.40
N ASN A 201 4.35 2.96 4.00
CA ASN A 201 4.28 4.23 3.29
C ASN A 201 5.65 4.84 2.97
N LEU A 202 6.73 4.25 3.49
CA LEU A 202 8.08 4.74 3.26
C LEU A 202 8.51 4.54 1.81
N LYS A 203 8.93 5.62 1.16
CA LYS A 203 9.43 5.57 -0.21
C LYS A 203 10.64 4.65 -0.31
N LYS A 204 10.74 3.92 -1.44
CA LYS A 204 11.79 2.93 -1.67
C LYS A 204 13.20 3.51 -1.45
N ASP A 205 13.42 4.74 -1.93
CA ASP A 205 14.70 5.45 -1.81
C ASP A 205 15.16 5.64 -0.35
N LEU A 206 14.22 5.71 0.60
CA LEU A 206 14.53 5.92 2.02
C LEU A 206 14.78 4.62 2.78
N ARG A 207 14.40 3.48 2.24
CA ARG A 207 14.58 2.18 2.90
C ARG A 207 16.05 1.80 3.05
N GLN A 208 16.93 2.33 2.21
CA GLN A 208 18.38 2.15 2.30
C GLN A 208 19.00 2.69 3.61
N PHE A 209 18.28 3.55 4.33
CA PHE A 209 18.76 4.11 5.61
C PHE A 209 18.31 3.31 6.83
N ILE A 210 17.62 2.19 6.67
CA ILE A 210 17.31 1.25 7.75
C ILE A 210 18.64 0.67 8.25
N LYS A 211 18.93 0.76 9.56
CA LYS A 211 20.16 0.17 10.14
C LYS A 211 19.99 -1.33 10.31
N GLY A 212 21.00 -2.08 9.92
CA GLY A 212 21.07 -3.54 9.98
C GLY A 212 21.11 -4.17 8.59
N ASP A 213 21.55 -5.42 8.51
CA ASP A 213 21.64 -6.16 7.27
C ASP A 213 20.31 -6.83 6.94
N PHE A 214 19.51 -6.16 6.12
CA PHE A 214 18.18 -6.61 5.73
C PHE A 214 18.08 -6.90 4.23
N VAL A 215 17.26 -7.90 3.92
CA VAL A 215 16.86 -8.27 2.57
C VAL A 215 15.34 -8.19 2.46
N SER A 216 14.84 -7.61 1.36
CA SER A 216 13.44 -7.65 0.96
C SER A 216 13.22 -8.79 0.00
N ILE A 217 12.25 -9.66 0.28
CA ILE A 217 11.84 -10.77 -0.58
C ILE A 217 10.45 -10.43 -1.12
N ASP A 218 10.39 -10.07 -2.40
CA ASP A 218 9.19 -9.58 -3.07
C ASP A 218 8.59 -10.65 -3.98
N LEU A 219 7.26 -10.75 -4.03
CA LEU A 219 6.56 -11.59 -5.00
C LEU A 219 6.58 -10.91 -6.39
N VAL A 220 7.07 -11.63 -7.39
CA VAL A 220 7.11 -11.11 -8.76
C VAL A 220 5.71 -11.14 -9.37
N ASN A 221 5.29 -10.05 -10.02
CA ASN A 221 3.97 -9.89 -10.66
C ASN A 221 2.79 -10.12 -9.70
N SER A 222 2.87 -9.68 -8.45
CA SER A 222 1.96 -10.00 -7.36
C SER A 222 0.48 -9.81 -7.71
N GLN A 223 0.06 -8.66 -8.21
CA GLN A 223 -1.36 -8.38 -8.48
C GLN A 223 -1.95 -9.26 -9.61
N PRO A 224 -1.27 -9.42 -10.78
CA PRO A 224 -1.67 -10.43 -11.76
C PRO A 224 -1.71 -11.84 -11.20
N PHE A 225 -0.74 -12.22 -10.36
CA PHE A 225 -0.69 -13.55 -9.75
C PHE A 225 -1.85 -13.77 -8.76
N PHE A 226 -2.17 -12.79 -7.91
CA PHE A 226 -3.33 -12.90 -7.01
C PHE A 226 -4.65 -12.97 -7.78
N LEU A 227 -4.76 -12.27 -8.91
CA LEU A 227 -5.92 -12.44 -9.78
C LEU A 227 -6.00 -13.88 -10.33
N PHE A 228 -4.88 -14.44 -10.76
CA PHE A 228 -4.84 -15.84 -11.18
C PHE A 228 -5.32 -16.76 -10.06
N LEU A 229 -4.79 -16.66 -8.84
CA LEU A 229 -5.22 -17.47 -7.70
C LEU A 229 -6.71 -17.32 -7.40
N LEU A 230 -7.22 -16.10 -7.47
CA LEU A 230 -8.65 -15.84 -7.28
C LEU A 230 -9.49 -16.59 -8.30
N ILE A 231 -9.10 -16.55 -9.57
CA ILE A 231 -9.82 -17.21 -10.68
C ILE A 231 -9.69 -18.74 -10.59
N ASP A 232 -8.50 -19.25 -10.29
CA ASP A 232 -8.22 -20.69 -10.23
C ASP A 232 -9.00 -21.36 -9.10
N VAL A 233 -8.98 -20.79 -7.90
CA VAL A 233 -9.75 -21.30 -6.75
C VAL A 233 -11.25 -21.31 -7.02
N PHE A 234 -11.77 -20.31 -7.73
CA PHE A 234 -13.20 -20.26 -8.09
C PHE A 234 -13.55 -21.20 -9.24
N GLY A 235 -12.68 -21.26 -10.26
CA GLY A 235 -12.88 -22.14 -11.40
C GLY A 235 -12.91 -23.61 -11.02
N GLN A 236 -12.02 -24.03 -10.14
CA GLN A 236 -11.95 -25.43 -9.68
C GLN A 236 -13.15 -25.82 -8.80
N ASN A 237 -13.62 -24.96 -7.90
CA ASN A 237 -14.75 -25.29 -7.02
C ASN A 237 -16.09 -25.44 -7.77
N ASP A 238 -16.29 -24.72 -8.87
CA ASP A 238 -17.51 -24.87 -9.68
C ASP A 238 -17.46 -26.08 -10.63
N LEU A 239 -16.27 -26.43 -11.14
CA LEU A 239 -16.08 -27.64 -11.97
C LEU A 239 -16.17 -28.93 -11.15
N LEU A 240 -15.68 -28.95 -9.91
CA LEU A 240 -15.82 -30.09 -9.01
C LEU A 240 -17.29 -30.33 -8.64
N THR A 241 -18.10 -29.28 -8.50
CA THR A 241 -19.55 -29.46 -8.24
C THR A 241 -20.33 -29.92 -9.46
N LEU A 242 -19.86 -29.67 -10.69
CA LEU A 242 -20.48 -30.19 -11.92
C LEU A 242 -20.07 -31.62 -12.24
N ASN A 243 -18.86 -32.04 -11.87
CA ASN A 243 -18.33 -33.39 -12.16
C ASN A 243 -18.52 -34.40 -11.02
N TYR A 244 -18.97 -34.01 -9.82
CA TYR A 244 -19.18 -34.91 -8.70
C TYR A 244 -20.25 -35.98 -8.95
N ASN A 245 -21.08 -35.85 -9.97
CA ASN A 245 -22.09 -36.84 -10.35
C ASN A 245 -21.62 -37.85 -11.38
N THR A 246 -20.41 -37.77 -11.94
CA THR A 246 -19.99 -38.63 -13.06
C THR A 246 -18.61 -39.28 -12.93
N ILE A 247 -17.78 -38.93 -11.97
CA ILE A 247 -16.45 -39.57 -11.82
C ILE A 247 -16.23 -39.97 -10.36
N GLN A 248 -16.10 -41.27 -10.09
CA GLN A 248 -15.60 -41.74 -8.80
C GLN A 248 -14.15 -41.28 -8.62
N PRO A 249 -13.80 -40.65 -7.50
CA PRO A 249 -12.44 -40.12 -7.29
C PRO A 249 -11.49 -41.31 -7.08
N ASP A 250 -10.46 -41.37 -7.90
CA ASP A 250 -9.28 -42.17 -7.63
C ASP A 250 -8.68 -41.76 -6.29
N LYS A 251 -8.41 -42.72 -5.39
CA LYS A 251 -8.04 -42.51 -3.98
C LYS A 251 -6.69 -41.80 -3.76
N HIS A 252 -6.01 -41.31 -4.79
CA HIS A 252 -4.65 -40.77 -4.70
C HIS A 252 -4.51 -39.28 -5.07
N THR A 253 -5.58 -38.54 -5.36
CA THR A 253 -5.55 -37.10 -5.63
C THR A 253 -6.33 -36.29 -4.59
N HIS A 254 -6.13 -36.59 -3.30
CA HIS A 254 -6.48 -35.65 -2.26
C HIS A 254 -5.43 -34.54 -2.25
N ILE A 255 -5.61 -33.51 -3.08
CA ILE A 255 -5.06 -32.17 -2.79
C ILE A 255 -5.80 -31.71 -1.53
N PRO A 256 -5.14 -31.55 -0.37
CA PRO A 256 -5.81 -31.00 0.80
C PRO A 256 -6.26 -29.59 0.44
N LEU A 257 -7.55 -29.43 0.21
CA LEU A 257 -8.16 -28.11 0.06
C LEU A 257 -7.71 -27.30 1.27
N CYS A 258 -7.07 -26.20 1.03
CA CYS A 258 -6.52 -25.24 1.95
C CYS A 258 -7.41 -25.01 3.20
N SER A 259 -7.30 -25.88 4.21
CA SER A 259 -8.08 -25.78 5.46
C SER A 259 -7.56 -24.70 6.39
N GLU A 260 -6.34 -24.22 6.20
CA GLU A 260 -5.69 -23.25 7.06
C GLU A 260 -5.77 -21.79 6.54
N ILE A 261 -5.78 -21.58 5.23
CA ILE A 261 -6.04 -20.24 4.69
C ILE A 261 -7.55 -20.05 4.63
N LYS A 262 -8.06 -19.04 5.34
CA LYS A 262 -9.48 -18.68 5.38
C LYS A 262 -9.99 -18.12 4.04
N LEU A 263 -9.50 -18.63 2.90
CA LEU A 263 -10.02 -18.31 1.56
C LEU A 263 -11.54 -18.41 1.52
N LYS A 264 -12.12 -19.38 2.25
CA LYS A 264 -13.58 -19.52 2.41
C LYS A 264 -14.22 -18.25 3.00
N SER A 265 -13.56 -17.51 3.87
CA SER A 265 -14.11 -16.26 4.43
C SER A 265 -13.98 -15.08 3.47
N ILE A 266 -12.88 -15.02 2.73
CA ILE A 266 -12.70 -14.06 1.64
C ILE A 266 -13.76 -14.34 0.58
N VAL A 267 -13.91 -15.58 0.17
CA VAL A 267 -14.87 -16.09 -0.81
C VAL A 267 -16.31 -15.84 -0.38
N LYS A 268 -16.66 -16.06 0.89
CA LYS A 268 -18.02 -15.86 1.42
C LYS A 268 -18.45 -14.40 1.41
N THR A 269 -17.51 -13.48 1.59
CA THR A 269 -17.75 -12.01 1.54
C THR A 269 -17.92 -11.51 0.09
N PHE A 270 -17.54 -12.30 -0.89
CA PHE A 270 -17.39 -11.89 -2.30
C PHE A 270 -18.58 -12.12 -3.20
N GLY A 271 -19.67 -12.62 -2.71
CA GLY A 271 -20.75 -13.01 -3.64
C GLY A 271 -20.23 -14.03 -4.67
N LEU A 272 -19.91 -15.22 -4.21
CA LEU A 272 -19.72 -16.44 -4.99
C LEU A 272 -20.68 -16.53 -6.18
N GLN A 273 -21.87 -15.95 -6.04
CA GLN A 273 -22.91 -15.94 -7.06
C GLN A 273 -22.46 -15.21 -8.33
N GLN A 274 -21.68 -14.11 -8.22
CA GLN A 274 -21.25 -13.36 -9.42
C GLN A 274 -20.22 -14.13 -10.26
N ILE A 275 -19.35 -14.91 -9.62
CA ILE A 275 -18.37 -15.75 -10.33
C ILE A 275 -19.06 -17.02 -10.85
N LYS A 276 -19.99 -17.60 -10.08
CA LYS A 276 -20.84 -18.69 -10.51
C LYS A 276 -21.71 -18.33 -11.71
N ASP A 277 -22.27 -17.13 -11.72
CA ASP A 277 -23.02 -16.59 -12.87
C ASP A 277 -22.13 -16.35 -14.08
N CYS A 278 -20.83 -16.06 -13.86
CA CYS A 278 -19.83 -15.99 -14.94
C CYS A 278 -19.62 -17.34 -15.61
N ALA A 279 -19.52 -18.39 -14.84
CA ALA A 279 -19.30 -19.75 -15.36
C ALA A 279 -20.57 -20.34 -15.99
N LYS A 280 -21.75 -20.13 -15.38
CA LYS A 280 -23.03 -20.68 -15.87
C LYS A 280 -23.62 -19.99 -17.10
N ASN A 281 -23.42 -18.69 -17.27
CA ASN A 281 -24.07 -17.93 -18.36
C ASN A 281 -23.32 -17.95 -19.68
N ARG A 282 -22.32 -18.81 -19.85
CA ARG A 282 -21.60 -18.95 -21.11
C ARG A 282 -21.65 -20.40 -21.62
N LYS A 283 -22.11 -20.54 -22.85
CA LYS A 283 -21.61 -21.52 -23.82
C LYS A 283 -20.13 -21.18 -24.15
N ILE A 284 -19.26 -20.98 -23.17
CA ILE A 284 -17.81 -20.87 -23.42
C ILE A 284 -17.38 -22.31 -23.71
N ASN A 285 -16.73 -22.49 -24.85
CA ASN A 285 -15.98 -23.72 -25.11
C ASN A 285 -15.01 -23.87 -23.92
N GLU A 286 -15.21 -24.91 -23.08
CA GLU A 286 -14.39 -25.19 -21.89
C GLU A 286 -12.90 -25.22 -22.24
N MET A 287 -12.56 -25.73 -23.41
CA MET A 287 -11.22 -25.75 -23.95
C MET A 287 -10.63 -24.34 -24.06
N ALA A 288 -11.38 -23.37 -24.58
CA ALA A 288 -10.93 -21.99 -24.70
C ALA A 288 -10.73 -21.32 -23.33
N PHE A 289 -11.58 -21.66 -22.36
CA PHE A 289 -11.42 -21.20 -20.97
C PHE A 289 -10.11 -21.70 -20.36
N PHE A 290 -9.88 -23.00 -20.40
CA PHE A 290 -8.68 -23.61 -19.81
C PHE A 290 -7.41 -23.17 -20.52
N THR A 291 -7.43 -23.03 -21.84
CA THR A 291 -6.28 -22.54 -22.62
C THR A 291 -5.93 -21.10 -22.22
N ASN A 292 -6.94 -20.23 -22.08
CA ASN A 292 -6.72 -18.82 -21.70
C ASN A 292 -6.22 -18.70 -20.25
N LEU A 293 -6.81 -19.47 -19.33
CA LEU A 293 -6.38 -19.52 -17.94
C LEU A 293 -4.97 -20.09 -17.79
N SER A 294 -4.64 -21.17 -18.51
CA SER A 294 -3.31 -21.77 -18.52
C SER A 294 -2.25 -20.80 -19.05
N LYS A 295 -2.55 -20.08 -20.14
CA LYS A 295 -1.68 -19.03 -20.67
C LYS A 295 -1.44 -17.93 -19.62
N TYR A 296 -2.50 -17.46 -18.95
CA TYR A 296 -2.42 -16.44 -17.91
C TYR A 296 -1.60 -16.94 -16.70
N LYS A 297 -1.84 -18.17 -16.24
CA LYS A 297 -1.05 -18.86 -15.21
C LYS A 297 0.43 -18.86 -15.56
N ASN A 298 0.77 -19.33 -16.75
CA ASN A 298 2.16 -19.45 -17.18
C ASN A 298 2.88 -18.09 -17.19
N TRP A 299 2.20 -17.04 -17.64
CA TRP A 299 2.78 -15.68 -17.66
C TRP A 299 2.97 -15.12 -16.24
N THR A 300 2.03 -15.36 -15.33
CA THR A 300 2.11 -14.85 -13.95
C THR A 300 3.12 -15.62 -13.11
N CYS A 301 3.12 -16.95 -13.20
CA CYS A 301 4.00 -17.80 -12.40
C CYS A 301 5.47 -17.74 -12.86
N SER A 302 5.71 -17.56 -14.16
CA SER A 302 7.07 -17.44 -14.71
C SER A 302 7.76 -16.12 -14.38
N GLY A 303 7.05 -15.14 -13.80
CA GLY A 303 7.58 -13.80 -13.57
C GLY A 303 7.66 -12.93 -14.82
N LEU A 304 7.30 -13.43 -16.00
CA LEU A 304 7.43 -12.77 -17.30
C LEU A 304 6.15 -12.05 -17.76
N PHE A 305 5.18 -11.87 -16.88
CA PHE A 305 3.88 -11.30 -17.22
C PHE A 305 4.00 -9.94 -17.95
N TYR A 306 4.72 -9.01 -17.37
CA TYR A 306 4.89 -7.68 -17.97
C TYR A 306 5.75 -7.72 -19.24
N ASP A 307 6.79 -8.57 -19.26
CA ASP A 307 7.69 -8.70 -20.41
C ASP A 307 6.97 -9.31 -21.64
N ASN A 308 6.07 -10.24 -21.40
CA ASN A 308 5.21 -10.79 -22.46
C ASN A 308 4.24 -9.74 -23.01
N PHE A 309 3.69 -8.85 -22.16
CA PHE A 309 2.87 -7.75 -22.63
C PHE A 309 3.66 -6.73 -23.43
N ILE A 310 4.90 -6.40 -23.07
CA ILE A 310 5.77 -5.51 -23.87
C ILE A 310 5.82 -5.99 -25.32
N LYS A 311 6.02 -7.29 -25.53
CA LYS A 311 6.04 -7.89 -26.88
C LYS A 311 4.70 -7.72 -27.62
N HIS A 312 3.56 -7.90 -26.92
CA HIS A 312 2.23 -7.72 -27.52
C HIS A 312 1.90 -6.27 -27.87
N PHE A 313 2.49 -5.31 -27.16
CA PHE A 313 2.39 -3.88 -27.50
C PHE A 313 3.47 -3.43 -28.50
N ALA A 314 4.09 -4.36 -29.24
CA ALA A 314 5.13 -4.11 -30.22
C ALA A 314 6.29 -3.25 -29.65
N ASN A 315 6.66 -3.48 -28.40
CA ASN A 315 7.70 -2.75 -27.66
C ASN A 315 7.47 -1.22 -27.56
N LYS A 316 6.23 -0.78 -27.69
CA LYS A 316 5.86 0.65 -27.63
C LYS A 316 6.03 1.22 -26.20
N TYR A 317 5.88 0.38 -25.17
CA TYR A 317 5.89 0.77 -23.76
C TYR A 317 7.04 0.10 -23.02
N ASP A 318 7.62 0.80 -22.07
CA ASP A 318 8.57 0.21 -21.15
C ASP A 318 7.84 -0.61 -20.04
N ARG A 319 8.62 -1.29 -19.19
CA ARG A 319 8.07 -2.17 -18.14
C ARG A 319 7.24 -1.41 -17.09
N ASP A 320 7.60 -0.17 -16.78
CA ASP A 320 6.90 0.62 -15.77
C ASP A 320 5.59 1.22 -16.34
N GLU A 321 5.58 1.53 -17.63
CA GLU A 321 4.36 1.91 -18.34
C GLU A 321 3.39 0.73 -18.43
N ILE A 322 3.87 -0.46 -18.79
CA ILE A 322 3.04 -1.68 -18.78
C ILE A 322 2.45 -1.97 -17.41
N LYS A 323 3.20 -1.77 -16.34
CA LYS A 323 2.64 -1.88 -14.97
C LYS A 323 1.49 -0.90 -14.75
N LYS A 324 1.63 0.37 -15.17
CA LYS A 324 0.56 1.38 -15.05
C LYS A 324 -0.67 0.98 -15.86
N ILE A 325 -0.48 0.47 -17.08
CA ILE A 325 -1.55 -0.07 -17.92
C ILE A 325 -2.27 -1.22 -17.22
N MET A 326 -1.51 -2.20 -16.71
CA MET A 326 -2.09 -3.33 -15.98
C MET A 326 -2.84 -2.91 -14.71
N PHE A 327 -2.31 -1.93 -13.96
CA PHE A 327 -3.06 -1.36 -12.84
C PHE A 327 -4.36 -0.69 -13.28
N ALA A 328 -4.36 -0.02 -14.44
CA ALA A 328 -5.59 0.54 -15.01
C ALA A 328 -6.57 -0.56 -15.44
N VAL A 329 -6.10 -1.64 -16.05
CA VAL A 329 -6.91 -2.83 -16.38
C VAL A 329 -7.55 -3.40 -15.12
N LEU A 330 -6.77 -3.61 -14.08
CA LEU A 330 -7.22 -4.25 -12.84
C LEU A 330 -8.14 -3.35 -12.01
N PHE A 331 -7.84 -2.06 -11.87
CA PHE A 331 -8.40 -1.22 -10.80
C PHE A 331 -9.20 -0.01 -11.26
N SER A 332 -9.12 0.42 -12.52
CA SER A 332 -9.94 1.52 -13.01
C SER A 332 -11.29 1.05 -13.55
N GLN A 333 -12.24 1.97 -13.72
CA GLN A 333 -13.52 1.68 -14.36
C GLN A 333 -13.31 1.18 -15.79
N ASN A 334 -14.08 0.16 -16.21
CA ASN A 334 -13.97 -0.44 -17.55
C ASN A 334 -14.94 0.20 -18.56
N GLU A 335 -16.06 0.80 -18.08
CA GLU A 335 -17.12 1.36 -18.92
C GLU A 335 -17.36 2.83 -18.60
N MET A 336 -17.69 3.61 -19.63
CA MET A 336 -18.27 4.93 -19.46
C MET A 336 -19.73 4.78 -19.10
N HIS A 337 -20.13 5.06 -17.86
CA HIS A 337 -21.54 5.31 -17.54
C HIS A 337 -21.94 6.66 -18.10
N SER A 338 -22.90 6.60 -18.99
CA SER A 338 -23.38 7.56 -19.95
C SER A 338 -24.01 8.82 -19.37
N HIS A 339 -23.41 9.74 -18.74
CA HIS A 339 -23.93 11.15 -18.72
C HIS A 339 -22.81 12.19 -18.58
N PHE A 340 -21.58 11.77 -18.28
CA PHE A 340 -20.41 12.63 -18.40
C PHE A 340 -19.30 11.79 -19.04
N ARG A 341 -18.74 12.26 -20.13
CA ARG A 341 -17.54 11.67 -20.77
C ARG A 341 -16.39 11.63 -19.77
N ARG A 342 -16.37 10.61 -18.91
CA ARG A 342 -15.23 10.37 -18.03
C ARG A 342 -14.11 9.74 -18.86
N TYR A 343 -12.96 10.34 -18.81
CA TYR A 343 -11.74 9.77 -19.38
C TYR A 343 -11.47 8.37 -18.83
N VAL A 344 -11.43 7.37 -19.70
CA VAL A 344 -11.04 6.00 -19.35
C VAL A 344 -9.55 5.87 -19.66
N PRO A 345 -8.68 5.80 -18.66
CA PRO A 345 -7.25 5.67 -18.91
C PRO A 345 -6.94 4.36 -19.61
N TYR A 346 -6.07 4.42 -20.62
CA TYR A 346 -5.58 3.26 -21.36
C TYR A 346 -6.70 2.42 -22.02
N GLU A 347 -7.70 3.05 -22.63
CA GLU A 347 -8.83 2.33 -23.24
C GLU A 347 -8.40 1.37 -24.36
N LYS A 348 -7.47 1.80 -25.22
CA LYS A 348 -6.95 0.96 -26.32
C LYS A 348 -6.20 -0.26 -25.77
N GLU A 349 -5.38 -0.04 -24.78
CA GLU A 349 -4.57 -1.07 -24.14
C GLU A 349 -5.44 -2.06 -23.35
N LYS A 350 -6.56 -1.61 -22.77
CA LYS A 350 -7.55 -2.50 -22.16
C LYS A 350 -8.24 -3.41 -23.19
N LYS A 351 -8.53 -2.89 -24.37
CA LYS A 351 -9.08 -3.69 -25.48
C LYS A 351 -8.06 -4.76 -25.91
N LEU A 352 -6.79 -4.38 -26.05
CA LEU A 352 -5.73 -5.34 -26.38
C LEU A 352 -5.53 -6.39 -25.28
N PHE A 353 -5.64 -6.01 -23.99
CA PHE A 353 -5.67 -6.99 -22.92
C PHE A 353 -6.83 -7.98 -23.06
N ALA A 354 -8.01 -7.50 -23.46
CA ALA A 354 -9.19 -8.34 -23.67
C ALA A 354 -9.04 -9.27 -24.89
N GLU A 355 -8.30 -8.86 -25.92
CA GLU A 355 -7.94 -9.73 -27.04
C GLU A 355 -6.99 -10.85 -26.64
N VAL A 356 -5.98 -10.54 -25.82
CA VAL A 356 -4.98 -11.50 -25.33
C VAL A 356 -5.58 -12.47 -24.30
N PHE A 357 -6.44 -11.96 -23.42
CA PHE A 357 -7.07 -12.67 -22.30
C PHE A 357 -8.58 -12.39 -22.22
N PRO A 358 -9.37 -12.84 -23.22
CA PRO A 358 -10.81 -12.53 -23.27
C PRO A 358 -11.58 -13.02 -22.05
N VAL A 359 -11.28 -14.22 -21.57
CA VAL A 359 -11.94 -14.81 -20.40
C VAL A 359 -11.61 -14.03 -19.13
N ILE A 360 -10.33 -13.72 -18.93
CA ILE A 360 -9.86 -12.97 -17.76
C ILE A 360 -10.45 -11.55 -17.76
N SER A 361 -10.46 -10.90 -18.92
CA SER A 361 -11.03 -9.56 -19.09
C SER A 361 -12.53 -9.51 -18.76
N ASP A 362 -13.28 -10.51 -19.17
CA ASP A 362 -14.69 -10.62 -18.85
C ASP A 362 -14.92 -10.82 -17.32
N MET A 363 -14.12 -11.67 -16.70
CA MET A 363 -14.19 -11.86 -15.25
C MET A 363 -13.86 -10.57 -14.49
N ILE A 364 -12.81 -9.84 -14.90
CA ILE A 364 -12.48 -8.52 -14.36
C ILE A 364 -13.68 -7.56 -14.50
N THR A 365 -14.30 -7.51 -15.66
CA THR A 365 -15.45 -6.64 -15.95
C THR A 365 -16.62 -6.96 -15.01
N LYS A 366 -16.94 -8.24 -14.83
CA LYS A 366 -18.02 -8.69 -13.96
C LYS A 366 -17.74 -8.42 -12.47
N LEU A 367 -16.50 -8.66 -12.01
CA LEU A 367 -16.08 -8.36 -10.63
C LEU A 367 -16.18 -6.87 -10.30
N LYS A 368 -16.00 -6.00 -11.30
CA LYS A 368 -16.09 -4.54 -11.15
C LYS A 368 -17.49 -3.96 -11.39
N ARG A 369 -18.46 -4.76 -11.79
CA ARG A 369 -19.77 -4.28 -12.26
C ARG A 369 -20.52 -3.40 -11.27
N LYS A 370 -20.50 -3.75 -9.98
CA LYS A 370 -21.17 -2.98 -8.93
C LYS A 370 -20.31 -1.82 -8.43
N ASP A 371 -19.03 -2.07 -8.22
CA ASP A 371 -18.05 -1.12 -7.72
C ASP A 371 -16.66 -1.54 -8.21
N HIS A 372 -16.00 -0.66 -8.96
CA HIS A 372 -14.67 -0.93 -9.50
C HIS A 372 -13.58 -1.06 -8.43
N SER A 373 -13.80 -0.51 -7.23
CA SER A 373 -12.87 -0.61 -6.11
C SER A 373 -12.89 -2.00 -5.46
N SER A 374 -13.99 -2.74 -5.60
CA SER A 374 -14.17 -4.05 -4.97
C SER A 374 -13.06 -5.03 -5.34
N MET A 375 -12.68 -5.07 -6.62
CA MET A 375 -11.61 -5.96 -7.08
C MET A 375 -10.27 -5.65 -6.42
N ALA A 376 -9.92 -4.36 -6.28
CA ALA A 376 -8.69 -3.95 -5.60
C ALA A 376 -8.69 -4.40 -4.13
N ILE A 377 -9.81 -4.19 -3.43
CA ILE A 377 -9.98 -4.61 -2.03
C ILE A 377 -9.79 -6.12 -1.92
N TYR A 378 -10.28 -6.85 -2.85
CA TYR A 378 -10.22 -8.30 -2.88
C TYR A 378 -8.80 -8.83 -3.04
N LEU A 379 -8.11 -8.39 -4.05
CA LEU A 379 -6.73 -8.79 -4.26
C LEU A 379 -5.84 -8.39 -3.07
N GLN A 380 -6.12 -7.23 -2.46
CA GLN A 380 -5.39 -6.78 -1.27
C GLN A 380 -5.71 -7.61 -0.02
N ARG A 381 -6.96 -8.09 0.14
CA ARG A 381 -7.31 -9.00 1.24
C ARG A 381 -6.64 -10.37 1.07
N LEU A 382 -6.61 -10.90 -0.15
CA LEU A 382 -5.91 -12.14 -0.45
C LEU A 382 -4.41 -12.01 -0.19
N GLU A 383 -3.80 -10.90 -0.63
CA GLU A 383 -2.41 -10.58 -0.33
C GLU A 383 -2.16 -10.54 1.18
N ALA A 384 -3.01 -9.83 1.93
CA ALA A 384 -2.87 -9.71 3.38
C ALA A 384 -3.02 -11.06 4.11
N GLU A 385 -3.96 -11.89 3.70
CA GLU A 385 -4.14 -13.25 4.23
C GLU A 385 -2.87 -14.09 4.01
N ILE A 386 -2.30 -14.05 2.81
CA ILE A 386 -1.11 -14.85 2.49
C ILE A 386 0.12 -14.29 3.21
N PHE A 387 0.40 -12.99 3.07
CA PHE A 387 1.66 -12.41 3.54
C PHE A 387 1.69 -12.15 5.04
N ILE A 388 0.56 -11.77 5.64
CA ILE A 388 0.50 -11.41 7.05
C ILE A 388 0.04 -12.59 7.89
N ASP A 389 -1.12 -13.19 7.56
CA ASP A 389 -1.75 -14.18 8.41
C ASP A 389 -1.15 -15.59 8.23
N ASN A 390 -0.42 -15.84 7.14
CA ASN A 390 0.25 -17.11 6.90
C ASN A 390 1.77 -16.99 6.89
N ILE A 391 2.37 -16.21 5.99
CA ILE A 391 3.83 -16.14 5.86
C ILE A 391 4.45 -15.50 7.10
N ALA A 392 4.03 -14.28 7.49
CA ALA A 392 4.61 -13.59 8.63
C ALA A 392 4.38 -14.37 9.93
N LYS A 393 3.20 -14.97 10.11
CA LYS A 393 2.91 -15.84 11.25
C LYS A 393 3.89 -17.02 11.32
N ARG A 394 4.06 -17.78 10.22
CA ARG A 394 4.98 -18.94 10.18
C ARG A 394 6.44 -18.52 10.35
N LEU A 395 6.84 -17.36 9.85
CA LEU A 395 8.17 -16.82 10.10
C LEU A 395 8.39 -16.57 11.60
N CYS A 396 7.46 -15.93 12.28
CA CYS A 396 7.52 -15.72 13.74
C CYS A 396 7.55 -17.03 14.50
N GLU A 397 6.73 -18.02 14.16
CA GLU A 397 6.73 -19.37 14.75
C GLU A 397 8.09 -20.08 14.55
N ASN A 398 8.86 -19.69 13.53
CA ASN A 398 10.23 -20.17 13.29
C ASN A 398 11.32 -19.27 13.85
N GLY A 399 10.99 -18.32 14.73
CA GLY A 399 11.93 -17.39 15.36
C GLY A 399 12.46 -16.29 14.44
N ILE A 400 11.81 -16.04 13.29
CA ILE A 400 12.14 -15.00 12.32
C ILE A 400 11.05 -13.94 12.36
N VAL A 401 11.32 -12.80 12.99
CA VAL A 401 10.33 -11.71 13.06
C VAL A 401 10.44 -10.82 11.83
N PRO A 402 9.51 -10.89 10.88
CA PRO A 402 9.59 -10.11 9.65
C PRO A 402 9.02 -8.70 9.84
N LEU A 403 9.47 -7.79 8.96
CA LEU A 403 8.71 -6.58 8.61
C LEU A 403 8.03 -6.82 7.26
N THR A 404 6.83 -6.30 7.06
CA THR A 404 6.10 -6.51 5.81
C THR A 404 5.80 -5.19 5.11
N ILE A 405 5.91 -5.21 3.77
CA ILE A 405 5.49 -4.09 2.92
C ILE A 405 4.66 -4.71 1.78
N HIS A 406 3.35 -4.74 1.95
CA HIS A 406 2.41 -5.34 1.00
C HIS A 406 2.75 -6.81 0.67
N ASP A 407 3.16 -7.08 -0.57
CA ASP A 407 3.58 -8.36 -1.14
C ASP A 407 5.07 -8.69 -0.91
N SER A 408 5.68 -8.02 0.07
CA SER A 408 7.10 -8.13 0.39
C SER A 408 7.33 -8.43 1.86
N VAL A 409 8.30 -9.27 2.12
CA VAL A 409 8.79 -9.63 3.46
C VAL A 409 10.23 -9.14 3.61
N ILE A 410 10.50 -8.40 4.67
CA ILE A 410 11.84 -7.91 5.00
C ILE A 410 12.32 -8.69 6.23
N VAL A 411 13.47 -9.34 6.10
CA VAL A 411 14.13 -10.10 7.17
C VAL A 411 15.61 -9.77 7.23
N GLU A 412 16.27 -10.07 8.34
CA GLU A 412 17.73 -10.03 8.39
C GLU A 412 18.32 -10.98 7.33
N THR A 413 19.39 -10.57 6.67
CA THR A 413 20.01 -11.30 5.55
C THR A 413 20.37 -12.74 5.90
N LYS A 414 20.78 -12.99 7.15
CA LYS A 414 21.10 -14.36 7.63
C LYS A 414 19.91 -15.33 7.54
N TYR A 415 18.68 -14.81 7.49
CA TYR A 415 17.46 -15.63 7.40
C TYR A 415 16.90 -15.73 5.98
N GLN A 416 17.53 -15.12 4.97
CA GLN A 416 17.00 -15.05 3.60
C GLN A 416 16.56 -16.40 3.06
N SER A 417 17.43 -17.40 3.10
CA SER A 417 17.15 -18.74 2.53
C SER A 417 15.99 -19.43 3.27
N LYS A 418 15.99 -19.38 4.61
CA LYS A 418 14.92 -19.97 5.42
C LYS A 418 13.58 -19.25 5.21
N ALA A 419 13.60 -17.92 5.12
CA ALA A 419 12.40 -17.13 4.86
C ALA A 419 11.83 -17.46 3.48
N LEU A 420 12.66 -17.52 2.44
CA LEU A 420 12.24 -17.91 1.10
C LEU A 420 11.62 -19.31 1.08
N GLN A 421 12.23 -20.28 1.75
CA GLN A 421 11.72 -21.64 1.86
C GLN A 421 10.33 -21.68 2.52
N ILE A 422 10.12 -20.91 3.62
CA ILE A 422 8.83 -20.81 4.29
C ILE A 422 7.79 -20.15 3.36
N MET A 423 8.15 -19.06 2.66
CA MET A 423 7.27 -18.41 1.71
C MET A 423 6.84 -19.35 0.58
N GLN A 424 7.77 -20.07 -0.04
CA GLN A 424 7.50 -21.08 -1.07
C GLN A 424 6.62 -22.20 -0.52
N GLY A 425 6.91 -22.69 0.70
CA GLY A 425 6.12 -23.70 1.37
C GLY A 425 4.67 -23.30 1.60
N VAL A 426 4.41 -22.04 1.96
CA VAL A 426 3.04 -21.52 2.12
C VAL A 426 2.29 -21.56 0.79
N PHE A 427 2.90 -21.12 -0.31
CA PHE A 427 2.25 -21.15 -1.62
C PHE A 427 2.05 -22.57 -2.15
N MET A 428 3.04 -23.45 -1.99
CA MET A 428 2.90 -24.85 -2.39
C MET A 428 1.81 -25.56 -1.61
N GLN A 429 1.77 -25.39 -0.29
CA GLN A 429 0.78 -26.04 0.57
C GLN A 429 -0.63 -25.50 0.33
N ALA A 430 -0.76 -24.20 0.08
CA ALA A 430 -2.05 -23.55 -0.08
C ALA A 430 -2.65 -23.72 -1.48
N PHE A 431 -1.81 -23.70 -2.52
CA PHE A 431 -2.26 -23.58 -3.92
C PHE A 431 -1.63 -24.61 -4.85
N GLY A 432 -0.70 -25.46 -4.38
CA GLY A 432 0.04 -26.39 -5.23
C GLY A 432 0.97 -25.72 -6.25
N ILE A 433 1.28 -24.43 -6.05
CA ILE A 433 2.03 -23.60 -7.00
C ILE A 433 3.06 -22.77 -6.23
N VAL A 434 4.27 -22.67 -6.76
CA VAL A 434 5.31 -21.79 -6.22
C VAL A 434 5.55 -20.66 -7.22
N PRO A 435 5.19 -19.40 -6.86
CA PRO A 435 5.49 -18.26 -7.71
C PRO A 435 6.96 -17.86 -7.62
N GLN A 436 7.39 -16.98 -8.52
CA GLN A 436 8.74 -16.42 -8.46
C GLN A 436 8.85 -15.32 -7.40
N PHE A 437 9.96 -15.35 -6.67
CA PHE A 437 10.34 -14.32 -5.71
C PHE A 437 11.63 -13.62 -6.17
N LYS A 438 11.76 -12.35 -5.83
CA LYS A 438 12.96 -11.56 -6.01
C LYS A 438 13.47 -11.09 -4.65
N ALA A 439 14.72 -11.38 -4.35
CA ALA A 439 15.41 -10.87 -3.17
C ALA A 439 16.24 -9.63 -3.54
N GLU A 440 16.14 -8.56 -2.74
CA GLU A 440 16.87 -7.31 -2.93
C GLU A 440 17.39 -6.80 -1.59
N MET A 441 18.71 -6.57 -1.48
CA MET A 441 19.31 -5.98 -0.28
C MET A 441 18.83 -4.56 -0.10
N LEU A 442 18.47 -4.17 1.14
CA LEU A 442 18.02 -2.81 1.44
C LEU A 442 19.18 -1.80 1.40
N HIS A 443 20.39 -2.21 1.78
CA HIS A 443 21.58 -1.38 1.63
C HIS A 443 22.23 -1.62 0.26
N LYS A 444 22.47 -0.56 -0.48
CA LYS A 444 23.49 -0.61 -1.54
C LYS A 444 24.85 -0.67 -0.84
N ARG A 445 25.50 -1.83 -0.83
CA ARG A 445 26.94 -1.90 -0.54
C ARG A 445 27.62 -0.94 -1.50
N ASN A 446 28.49 -0.05 -0.98
CA ASN A 446 29.31 0.86 -1.78
C ASN A 446 29.87 0.12 -2.99
N GLU A 447 29.72 0.72 -4.14
CA GLU A 447 29.98 0.17 -5.46
C GLU A 447 31.33 -0.52 -5.58
N THR A 448 31.33 -1.85 -5.77
CA THR A 448 32.24 -2.59 -6.64
C THR A 448 31.69 -3.97 -7.06
N ALA A 449 30.42 -4.26 -6.89
CA ALA A 449 29.87 -5.50 -7.43
C ALA A 449 28.46 -5.26 -7.99
N LYS A 450 28.38 -5.07 -9.31
CA LYS A 450 27.17 -5.36 -10.08
C LYS A 450 26.94 -6.87 -10.05
N VAL A 451 26.28 -7.37 -9.03
CA VAL A 451 25.67 -8.70 -9.05
C VAL A 451 24.18 -8.49 -8.86
N LYS A 452 23.45 -8.50 -9.97
CA LYS A 452 22.04 -8.80 -9.98
C LYS A 452 21.91 -10.30 -9.72
N ASP A 453 21.89 -10.69 -8.47
CA ASP A 453 21.52 -12.04 -8.10
C ASP A 453 20.00 -12.19 -8.29
N ILE A 454 19.62 -12.48 -9.51
CA ILE A 454 18.33 -13.09 -9.81
C ILE A 454 18.54 -14.57 -9.47
N LEU A 455 18.19 -14.95 -8.25
CA LEU A 455 18.05 -16.35 -7.89
C LEU A 455 16.84 -16.93 -8.63
N THR A 456 17.05 -17.27 -9.90
CA THR A 456 16.15 -18.17 -10.64
C THR A 456 16.42 -19.58 -10.13
N VAL A 457 15.70 -19.99 -9.13
CA VAL A 457 15.60 -21.43 -8.83
C VAL A 457 14.74 -22.05 -9.93
N ASN A 458 15.37 -22.68 -10.91
CA ASN A 458 14.72 -23.54 -11.87
C ASN A 458 14.09 -24.71 -11.09
N VAL A 459 12.81 -24.60 -10.77
CA VAL A 459 12.02 -25.76 -10.37
C VAL A 459 11.65 -26.50 -11.65
N GLY A 460 12.04 -27.75 -11.71
CA GLY A 460 11.87 -28.61 -12.86
C GLY A 460 10.47 -28.57 -13.47
N LYS A 461 10.46 -28.80 -14.77
CA LYS A 461 9.26 -28.89 -15.61
C LYS A 461 8.12 -29.63 -14.87
N CYS A 462 7.01 -28.93 -14.62
CA CYS A 462 5.68 -29.51 -14.44
C CYS A 462 4.92 -29.46 -15.76
#